data_7319f7025c0a0a552b6b7f88652d9f84
#
_entry.id   7319f7025c0a0a552b6b7f88652d9f84
#
_cell.length_a   1.000
_cell.length_b   1.000
_cell.length_c   1.000
_cell.angle_alpha   90.00
_cell.angle_beta   90.00
_cell.angle_gamma   90.00
#
_symmetry.space_group_name_H-M   'P 1'
#
loop_
_entity.id
_entity.type
_entity.pdbx_description
1 polymer ?
#
loop_
_entity_poly.entity_id
_entity_poly.type
_entity_poly.pdbx_seq_one_letter_code
_entity_poly.pdbx_strand_id
1 'polypeptide(L)'
;DYVDKFAAVLTAEQIRRLYNTEGEIGTNIKRAAFDRSSRTRSGRLKGSGRMVTQDWGKAGDYTGISAAAFFDITVSPAAKTISVTADDNVIDYLVLERDGGKLKFRVNANSTENISVSVTVPASASLREISAGSYGKVNCKMPLKGPSVSVSVSSYGSVSADIDTPGAAKLDVSSYGKFAGSVRCSDGELRISSYGSAQAPVEGRNSCKLTVGSYAKFSNDIKASDLTVEVSSGASVGSTLTAD
;
A
#
# COMPACT_ATOMS: atom_id res chain seq x y z
N ASP A 1 15.92 -2.99 32.90
CA ASP A 1 14.54 -3.23 32.51
C ASP A 1 14.35 -4.70 32.13
N TYR A 2 13.18 -5.29 32.48
CA TYR A 2 12.91 -6.71 32.27
C TYR A 2 12.88 -7.06 30.77
N VAL A 3 12.39 -6.16 29.96
CA VAL A 3 12.32 -6.27 28.49
C VAL A 3 13.71 -6.32 27.84
N ASP A 4 14.65 -5.53 28.35
CA ASP A 4 16.04 -5.50 27.86
C ASP A 4 16.80 -6.77 28.18
N LYS A 5 16.49 -7.42 29.32
CA LYS A 5 17.08 -8.72 29.69
C LYS A 5 16.57 -9.86 28.81
N PHE A 6 15.28 -9.86 28.45
CA PHE A 6 14.73 -10.85 27.53
C PHE A 6 15.31 -10.73 26.12
N ALA A 7 15.39 -9.51 25.58
CA ALA A 7 15.96 -9.26 24.27
C ALA A 7 17.46 -9.61 24.14
N ALA A 8 18.16 -9.78 25.27
CA ALA A 8 19.57 -10.17 25.29
C ALA A 8 19.78 -11.69 25.14
N VAL A 9 18.75 -12.50 25.39
CA VAL A 9 18.85 -13.97 25.50
C VAL A 9 18.18 -14.68 24.33
N LEU A 10 17.19 -14.05 23.69
CA LEU A 10 16.39 -14.68 22.62
C LEU A 10 16.89 -14.33 21.23
N THR A 11 16.89 -15.32 20.35
CA THR A 11 17.12 -15.09 18.91
C THR A 11 15.93 -14.33 18.30
N ALA A 12 16.14 -13.68 17.14
CA ALA A 12 15.09 -13.00 16.41
C ALA A 12 13.87 -13.90 16.10
N GLU A 13 14.10 -15.18 15.88
CA GLU A 13 13.04 -16.18 15.65
C GLU A 13 12.25 -16.51 16.90
N GLN A 14 12.91 -16.65 18.05
CA GLN A 14 12.26 -16.89 19.34
C GLN A 14 11.43 -15.67 19.77
N ILE A 15 11.93 -14.47 19.54
CA ILE A 15 11.21 -13.22 19.77
C ILE A 15 9.93 -13.17 18.90
N ARG A 16 10.00 -13.64 17.64
CA ARG A 16 8.83 -13.73 16.77
C ARG A 16 7.77 -14.72 17.26
N ARG A 17 8.18 -15.90 17.75
CA ARG A 17 7.23 -16.89 18.30
C ARG A 17 6.48 -16.34 19.51
N LEU A 18 7.17 -15.66 20.42
CA LEU A 18 6.56 -14.96 21.54
C LEU A 18 5.59 -13.86 21.10
N TYR A 19 5.91 -13.19 20.00
CA TYR A 19 5.10 -12.09 19.47
C TYR A 19 3.75 -12.52 18.88
N ASN A 20 3.69 -13.69 18.30
CA ASN A 20 2.43 -14.22 17.73
C ASN A 20 1.45 -14.69 18.83
N THR A 21 1.90 -14.79 20.07
CA THR A 21 1.09 -15.30 21.19
C THR A 21 0.62 -14.23 22.18
N GLU A 22 1.27 -13.06 22.24
CA GLU A 22 0.98 -12.07 23.30
C GLU A 22 1.05 -10.61 22.77
N GLY A 23 -0.08 -10.02 22.49
CA GLY A 23 -0.36 -8.62 22.08
C GLY A 23 0.70 -7.52 22.33
N GLU A 24 0.41 -6.54 23.21
CA GLU A 24 1.23 -5.32 23.38
C GLU A 24 2.66 -5.51 23.89
N ILE A 25 2.93 -6.57 24.68
CA ILE A 25 4.28 -6.88 25.16
C ILE A 25 5.23 -7.19 24.00
N GLY A 26 4.73 -7.85 22.96
CA GLY A 26 5.48 -8.14 21.75
C GLY A 26 5.96 -6.89 20.99
N THR A 27 5.24 -5.77 21.05
CA THR A 27 5.63 -4.54 20.33
C THR A 27 6.88 -3.92 20.93
N ASN A 28 7.00 -3.91 22.25
CA ASN A 28 8.16 -3.34 22.94
C ASN A 28 9.41 -4.22 22.84
N ILE A 29 9.25 -5.54 22.83
CA ILE A 29 10.37 -6.49 22.61
C ILE A 29 10.91 -6.40 21.18
N LYS A 30 10.03 -6.25 20.17
CA LYS A 30 10.46 -6.00 18.77
C LYS A 30 11.27 -4.73 18.66
N ARG A 31 10.81 -3.64 19.27
CA ARG A 31 11.50 -2.34 19.23
C ARG A 31 12.90 -2.42 19.82
N ALA A 32 13.08 -3.08 20.97
CA ALA A 32 14.37 -3.22 21.63
C ALA A 32 15.34 -4.16 20.91
N ALA A 33 14.86 -5.30 20.39
CA ALA A 33 15.69 -6.22 19.60
C ALA A 33 16.12 -5.61 18.28
N PHE A 34 15.23 -4.81 17.69
CA PHE A 34 15.44 -4.12 16.42
C PHE A 34 16.43 -2.97 16.54
N ASP A 35 16.36 -2.13 17.56
CA ASP A 35 17.33 -1.06 17.82
C ASP A 35 18.77 -1.59 17.99
N ARG A 36 18.94 -2.81 18.46
CA ARG A 36 20.28 -3.44 18.58
C ARG A 36 20.79 -3.99 17.26
N SER A 37 19.94 -4.54 16.42
CA SER A 37 20.35 -5.04 15.10
C SER A 37 20.68 -3.91 14.13
N SER A 38 20.04 -2.75 14.27
CA SER A 38 20.26 -1.58 13.43
C SER A 38 21.59 -0.86 13.73
N ARG A 39 22.16 -1.02 14.91
CA ARG A 39 23.41 -0.36 15.33
C ARG A 39 24.70 -0.97 14.76
N THR A 40 24.64 -2.13 14.11
CA THR A 40 25.85 -2.90 13.76
C THR A 40 26.15 -3.07 12.28
N ARG A 41 25.38 -2.50 11.35
CA ARG A 41 25.69 -2.64 9.91
C ARG A 41 25.58 -1.33 9.14
N SER A 42 26.71 -0.68 8.98
CA SER A 42 26.96 0.44 8.03
C SER A 42 27.05 -0.05 6.57
N GLY A 43 26.41 -1.17 6.21
CA GLY A 43 26.46 -1.78 4.89
C GLY A 43 25.15 -1.67 4.14
N ARG A 44 25.23 -1.66 2.81
CA ARG A 44 24.07 -1.80 1.91
C ARG A 44 23.49 -3.20 2.06
N LEU A 45 22.19 -3.31 2.36
CA LEU A 45 21.48 -4.58 2.42
C LEU A 45 21.20 -5.07 1.00
N LYS A 46 21.84 -6.16 0.58
CA LYS A 46 21.65 -6.78 -0.73
C LYS A 46 20.92 -8.12 -0.56
N GLY A 47 19.90 -8.38 -1.39
CA GLY A 47 19.21 -9.67 -1.39
C GLY A 47 20.15 -10.82 -1.71
N SER A 48 19.98 -11.96 -1.01
CA SER A 48 20.77 -13.18 -1.21
C SER A 48 20.35 -13.98 -2.45
N GLY A 49 19.14 -13.73 -2.96
CA GLY A 49 18.49 -14.51 -4.01
C GLY A 49 17.78 -15.77 -3.48
N ARG A 50 17.89 -16.10 -2.19
CA ARG A 50 17.22 -17.24 -1.58
C ARG A 50 15.94 -16.79 -0.85
N MET A 51 14.80 -17.00 -1.50
CA MET A 51 13.50 -16.59 -0.97
C MET A 51 13.02 -17.51 0.15
N VAL A 52 12.51 -16.91 1.21
CA VAL A 52 11.85 -17.60 2.34
C VAL A 52 10.50 -16.95 2.61
N THR A 53 9.54 -17.74 3.09
CA THR A 53 8.21 -17.26 3.44
C THR A 53 7.98 -17.40 4.94
N GLN A 54 7.42 -16.37 5.55
CA GLN A 54 7.05 -16.35 6.95
C GLN A 54 5.60 -15.95 7.14
N ASP A 55 4.93 -16.57 8.09
CA ASP A 55 3.62 -16.18 8.58
C ASP A 55 3.77 -15.15 9.71
N TRP A 56 3.19 -13.97 9.51
CA TRP A 56 3.23 -12.87 10.49
C TRP A 56 1.95 -12.76 11.30
N GLY A 57 1.09 -13.78 11.24
CA GLY A 57 -0.14 -13.86 12.01
C GLY A 57 -1.29 -13.03 11.43
N LYS A 58 -2.31 -12.80 12.23
CA LYS A 58 -3.54 -12.12 11.79
C LYS A 58 -3.32 -10.65 11.52
N ALA A 59 -3.91 -10.16 10.43
CA ALA A 59 -3.92 -8.73 10.11
C ALA A 59 -4.76 -7.92 11.12
N GLY A 60 -5.78 -8.52 11.74
CA GLY A 60 -6.81 -7.78 12.45
C GLY A 60 -7.62 -6.89 11.50
N ASP A 61 -8.44 -6.01 12.06
CA ASP A 61 -9.13 -5.00 11.27
C ASP A 61 -8.21 -3.81 10.98
N TYR A 62 -8.27 -3.30 9.75
CA TYR A 62 -7.47 -2.16 9.33
C TYR A 62 -8.19 -1.35 8.27
N THR A 63 -7.97 -0.04 8.28
CA THR A 63 -8.63 0.92 7.39
C THR A 63 -7.74 1.39 6.26
N GLY A 64 -6.44 1.16 6.34
CA GLY A 64 -5.48 1.59 5.34
C GLY A 64 -4.29 0.66 5.16
N ILE A 65 -3.70 0.69 3.95
CA ILE A 65 -2.46 0.00 3.61
C ILE A 65 -1.51 0.99 2.93
N SER A 66 -0.24 0.95 3.34
CA SER A 66 0.83 1.72 2.71
C SER A 66 1.97 0.80 2.26
N ALA A 67 2.25 0.83 0.96
CA ALA A 67 3.37 0.14 0.33
C ALA A 67 4.44 1.14 -0.10
N ALA A 68 5.67 0.93 0.35
CA ALA A 68 6.82 1.70 -0.08
C ALA A 68 8.03 0.77 -0.30
N ALA A 69 9.07 1.27 -0.95
CA ALA A 69 10.37 0.60 -1.03
C ALA A 69 10.30 -0.86 -1.52
N PHE A 70 9.76 -1.09 -2.72
CA PHE A 70 9.75 -2.41 -3.39
C PHE A 70 8.80 -3.46 -2.80
N PHE A 71 7.92 -3.12 -1.87
CA PHE A 71 6.89 -4.04 -1.42
C PHE A 71 5.84 -4.27 -2.52
N ASP A 72 5.58 -5.55 -2.79
CA ASP A 72 4.46 -6.01 -3.61
C ASP A 72 3.40 -6.62 -2.68
N ILE A 73 2.34 -5.86 -2.42
CA ILE A 73 1.31 -6.22 -1.45
C ILE A 73 0.06 -6.69 -2.19
N THR A 74 -0.37 -7.91 -1.91
CA THR A 74 -1.66 -8.44 -2.36
C THR A 74 -2.64 -8.49 -1.19
N VAL A 75 -3.74 -7.74 -1.27
CA VAL A 75 -4.88 -7.86 -0.35
C VAL A 75 -5.83 -8.92 -0.90
N SER A 76 -6.04 -9.99 -0.15
CA SER A 76 -6.80 -11.15 -0.62
C SER A 76 -7.86 -11.61 0.38
N PRO A 77 -9.13 -11.78 -0.03
CA PRO A 77 -10.15 -12.38 0.82
C PRO A 77 -9.90 -13.88 1.12
N ALA A 78 -9.06 -14.55 0.34
CA ALA A 78 -8.68 -15.93 0.59
C ALA A 78 -7.58 -16.09 1.66
N ALA A 79 -6.84 -15.03 1.96
CA ALA A 79 -5.78 -15.06 2.98
C ALA A 79 -6.38 -15.02 4.39
N LYS A 80 -5.78 -15.78 5.32
CA LYS A 80 -6.19 -15.81 6.74
C LYS A 80 -5.18 -15.11 7.65
N THR A 81 -3.93 -15.09 7.23
CA THR A 81 -2.80 -14.48 7.94
C THR A 81 -1.97 -13.63 6.98
N ILE A 82 -1.14 -12.75 7.53
CA ILE A 82 -0.16 -12.00 6.75
C ILE A 82 0.99 -12.94 6.42
N SER A 83 1.19 -13.21 5.14
CA SER A 83 2.31 -13.99 4.63
C SER A 83 3.33 -13.08 3.96
N VAL A 84 4.59 -13.17 4.36
CA VAL A 84 5.69 -12.35 3.86
C VAL A 84 6.74 -13.24 3.23
N THR A 85 7.07 -12.97 1.98
CA THR A 85 8.13 -13.67 1.23
C THR A 85 9.20 -12.67 0.83
N ALA A 86 10.43 -12.94 1.20
CA ALA A 86 11.60 -12.11 0.89
C ALA A 86 12.88 -12.96 0.92
N ASP A 87 14.00 -12.36 0.51
CA ASP A 87 15.31 -12.98 0.71
C ASP A 87 15.53 -13.32 2.18
N ASP A 88 16.15 -14.46 2.46
CA ASP A 88 16.38 -14.98 3.82
C ASP A 88 17.18 -14.02 4.71
N ASN A 89 18.09 -13.26 4.12
CA ASN A 89 18.87 -12.25 4.82
C ASN A 89 18.19 -10.87 4.90
N VAL A 90 17.06 -10.69 4.22
CA VAL A 90 16.29 -9.43 4.20
C VAL A 90 15.10 -9.49 5.15
N ILE A 91 14.48 -10.67 5.27
CA ILE A 91 13.20 -10.83 5.97
C ILE A 91 13.24 -10.34 7.43
N ASP A 92 14.40 -10.40 8.09
CA ASP A 92 14.62 -9.91 9.45
C ASP A 92 14.67 -8.38 9.57
N TYR A 93 14.85 -7.67 8.45
CA TYR A 93 14.82 -6.22 8.38
C TYR A 93 13.46 -5.65 8.01
N LEU A 94 12.49 -6.51 7.70
CA LEU A 94 11.14 -6.07 7.35
C LEU A 94 10.35 -5.76 8.61
N VAL A 95 9.60 -4.66 8.55
CA VAL A 95 8.79 -4.18 9.67
C VAL A 95 7.37 -3.92 9.21
N LEU A 96 6.41 -4.43 9.97
CA LEU A 96 5.01 -4.03 9.89
C LEU A 96 4.70 -3.09 11.06
N GLU A 97 4.39 -1.86 10.74
CA GLU A 97 3.89 -0.87 11.69
C GLU A 97 2.37 -0.78 11.59
N ARG A 98 1.73 -0.59 12.74
CA ARG A 98 0.30 -0.27 12.84
C ARG A 98 0.18 1.13 13.42
N ASP A 99 -0.38 2.03 12.63
CA ASP A 99 -0.53 3.42 13.02
C ASP A 99 -1.89 3.93 12.55
N GLY A 100 -2.74 4.35 13.50
CA GLY A 100 -4.07 4.89 13.20
C GLY A 100 -4.97 3.95 12.40
N GLY A 101 -4.85 2.63 12.60
CA GLY A 101 -5.58 1.62 11.85
C GLY A 101 -4.99 1.32 10.46
N LYS A 102 -3.81 1.86 10.14
CA LYS A 102 -3.11 1.59 8.87
C LYS A 102 -2.00 0.57 9.05
N LEU A 103 -1.85 -0.31 8.07
CA LEU A 103 -0.72 -1.23 7.94
C LEU A 103 0.35 -0.57 7.07
N LYS A 104 1.53 -0.33 7.64
CA LYS A 104 2.68 0.25 6.94
C LYS A 104 3.81 -0.77 6.89
N PHE A 105 4.21 -1.15 5.69
CA PHE A 105 5.32 -2.07 5.47
C PHE A 105 6.57 -1.27 5.11
N ARG A 106 7.68 -1.51 5.79
CA ARG A 106 8.96 -0.87 5.51
C ARG A 106 10.15 -1.78 5.74
N VAL A 107 11.27 -1.45 5.13
CA VAL A 107 12.57 -2.08 5.40
C VAL A 107 13.34 -1.19 6.37
N ASN A 108 13.87 -1.77 7.43
CA ASN A 108 14.75 -1.08 8.35
C ASN A 108 16.22 -1.30 7.98
N ALA A 109 16.62 -0.64 6.92
CA ALA A 109 18.01 -0.59 6.47
C ALA A 109 18.31 0.79 5.90
N ASN A 110 19.54 1.26 6.06
CA ASN A 110 19.95 2.58 5.56
C ASN A 110 20.01 2.62 4.03
N SER A 111 20.30 1.51 3.39
CA SER A 111 20.37 1.36 1.94
C SER A 111 20.07 -0.08 1.55
N THR A 112 19.36 -0.26 0.43
CA THR A 112 18.97 -1.57 -0.08
C THR A 112 19.38 -1.71 -1.54
N GLU A 113 19.66 -2.95 -1.98
CA GLU A 113 19.98 -3.27 -3.36
C GLU A 113 19.41 -4.63 -3.72
N ASN A 114 18.73 -4.71 -4.88
CA ASN A 114 18.18 -5.96 -5.43
C ASN A 114 17.38 -6.78 -4.41
N ILE A 115 16.51 -6.11 -3.66
CA ILE A 115 15.57 -6.77 -2.76
C ILE A 115 14.20 -6.85 -3.41
N SER A 116 13.52 -7.97 -3.18
CA SER A 116 12.14 -8.18 -3.56
C SER A 116 11.36 -8.68 -2.35
N VAL A 117 10.22 -8.04 -2.07
CA VAL A 117 9.38 -8.38 -0.93
C VAL A 117 7.94 -8.52 -1.40
N SER A 118 7.39 -9.73 -1.28
CA SER A 118 5.97 -9.99 -1.54
C SER A 118 5.22 -10.20 -0.23
N VAL A 119 4.10 -9.53 -0.08
CA VAL A 119 3.26 -9.63 1.10
C VAL A 119 1.83 -9.96 0.70
N THR A 120 1.26 -11.00 1.27
CA THR A 120 -0.18 -11.26 1.16
C THR A 120 -0.84 -10.90 2.47
N VAL A 121 -1.88 -10.06 2.42
CA VAL A 121 -2.61 -9.55 3.58
C VAL A 121 -4.06 -10.02 3.50
N PRO A 122 -4.66 -10.54 4.59
CA PRO A 122 -6.09 -10.80 4.65
C PRO A 122 -6.90 -9.55 4.36
N ALA A 123 -7.97 -9.68 3.61
CA ALA A 123 -8.89 -8.59 3.34
C ALA A 123 -9.54 -8.05 4.62
N SER A 124 -9.70 -6.72 4.72
CA SER A 124 -10.47 -6.06 5.76
C SER A 124 -11.66 -5.33 5.14
N ALA A 125 -12.87 -5.56 5.68
CA ALA A 125 -14.07 -4.86 5.23
C ALA A 125 -14.01 -3.35 5.49
N SER A 126 -13.14 -2.92 6.41
CA SER A 126 -12.91 -1.51 6.75
C SER A 126 -11.86 -0.83 5.88
N LEU A 127 -11.19 -1.55 4.96
CA LEU A 127 -10.16 -1.00 4.09
C LEU A 127 -10.76 0.02 3.12
N ARG A 128 -10.32 1.27 3.24
CA ARG A 128 -10.78 2.41 2.44
C ARG A 128 -9.65 3.35 2.00
N GLU A 129 -8.42 3.06 2.44
CA GLU A 129 -7.27 3.88 2.08
C GLU A 129 -6.10 3.02 1.58
N ILE A 130 -5.57 3.34 0.39
CA ILE A 130 -4.38 2.71 -0.16
C ILE A 130 -3.38 3.80 -0.54
N SER A 131 -2.13 3.61 -0.14
CA SER A 131 -1.01 4.44 -0.57
C SER A 131 0.11 3.58 -1.13
N ALA A 132 0.60 3.89 -2.33
CA ALA A 132 1.76 3.23 -2.93
C ALA A 132 2.76 4.26 -3.44
N GLY A 133 4.01 4.14 -3.01
CA GLY A 133 5.09 5.04 -3.42
C GLY A 133 6.44 4.31 -3.48
N SER A 134 7.46 4.99 -4.00
CA SER A 134 8.83 4.46 -4.02
C SER A 134 8.91 3.03 -4.60
N TYR A 135 8.29 2.79 -5.75
CA TYR A 135 8.19 1.48 -6.40
C TYR A 135 7.30 0.44 -5.68
N GLY A 136 6.62 0.83 -4.60
CA GLY A 136 5.66 -0.05 -3.92
C GLY A 136 4.46 -0.40 -4.81
N LYS A 137 3.95 -1.63 -4.66
CA LYS A 137 2.79 -2.09 -5.41
C LYS A 137 1.72 -2.59 -4.47
N VAL A 138 0.46 -2.28 -4.78
CA VAL A 138 -0.69 -2.83 -4.07
C VAL A 138 -1.69 -3.40 -5.07
N ASN A 139 -2.02 -4.67 -4.92
CA ASN A 139 -3.06 -5.35 -5.67
C ASN A 139 -4.18 -5.74 -4.71
N CYS A 140 -5.31 -5.06 -4.80
CA CYS A 140 -6.47 -5.33 -3.95
C CYS A 140 -7.49 -6.19 -4.70
N LYS A 141 -7.66 -7.45 -4.27
CA LYS A 141 -8.57 -8.42 -4.91
C LYS A 141 -10.02 -8.32 -4.42
N MET A 142 -10.37 -7.22 -3.82
CA MET A 142 -11.74 -6.90 -3.41
C MET A 142 -12.01 -5.41 -3.66
N PRO A 143 -13.27 -5.02 -3.92
CA PRO A 143 -13.59 -3.61 -4.05
C PRO A 143 -13.43 -2.88 -2.72
N LEU A 144 -12.84 -1.68 -2.77
CA LEU A 144 -12.78 -0.77 -1.64
C LEU A 144 -14.16 -0.14 -1.42
N LYS A 145 -14.66 -0.23 -0.20
CA LYS A 145 -16.00 0.24 0.18
C LYS A 145 -15.93 1.15 1.40
N GLY A 146 -17.02 1.90 1.63
CA GLY A 146 -17.15 2.77 2.81
C GLY A 146 -17.71 4.13 2.43
N PRO A 147 -17.91 5.04 3.40
CA PRO A 147 -18.46 6.37 3.12
C PRO A 147 -17.48 7.28 2.34
N SER A 148 -16.19 6.99 2.41
CA SER A 148 -15.15 7.69 1.66
C SER A 148 -13.99 6.74 1.40
N VAL A 149 -13.49 6.71 0.17
CA VAL A 149 -12.35 5.91 -0.25
C VAL A 149 -11.26 6.83 -0.81
N SER A 150 -10.01 6.60 -0.42
CA SER A 150 -8.86 7.36 -0.90
C SER A 150 -7.75 6.44 -1.41
N VAL A 151 -7.27 6.71 -2.62
CA VAL A 151 -6.11 6.02 -3.20
C VAL A 151 -5.07 7.04 -3.63
N SER A 152 -3.85 6.89 -3.16
CA SER A 152 -2.72 7.75 -3.52
C SER A 152 -1.58 6.92 -4.10
N VAL A 153 -1.11 7.29 -5.29
CA VAL A 153 -0.04 6.58 -6.01
C VAL A 153 1.01 7.57 -6.48
N SER A 154 2.25 7.36 -6.08
CA SER A 154 3.34 8.29 -6.44
C SER A 154 4.68 7.57 -6.61
N SER A 155 5.70 8.30 -7.07
CA SER A 155 7.09 7.83 -7.05
C SER A 155 7.26 6.42 -7.63
N TYR A 156 6.77 6.20 -8.85
CA TYR A 156 6.78 4.89 -9.53
C TYR A 156 5.98 3.80 -8.83
N GLY A 157 5.14 4.13 -7.85
CA GLY A 157 4.22 3.19 -7.22
C GLY A 157 3.14 2.70 -8.19
N SER A 158 2.49 1.60 -7.85
CA SER A 158 1.40 1.03 -8.65
C SER A 158 0.28 0.51 -7.74
N VAL A 159 -0.95 0.83 -8.07
CA VAL A 159 -2.15 0.29 -7.40
C VAL A 159 -3.09 -0.31 -8.44
N SER A 160 -3.53 -1.54 -8.16
CA SER A 160 -4.63 -2.18 -8.86
C SER A 160 -5.76 -2.43 -7.85
N ALA A 161 -6.88 -1.72 -8.00
CA ALA A 161 -8.01 -1.81 -7.08
C ALA A 161 -9.30 -1.30 -7.72
N ASP A 162 -10.42 -1.92 -7.40
CA ASP A 162 -11.74 -1.39 -7.70
C ASP A 162 -12.25 -0.57 -6.51
N ILE A 163 -12.86 0.57 -6.79
CA ILE A 163 -13.53 1.42 -5.81
C ILE A 163 -15.03 1.33 -6.07
N ASP A 164 -15.79 0.92 -5.06
CA ASP A 164 -17.26 0.84 -5.11
C ASP A 164 -17.84 1.41 -3.81
N THR A 165 -17.99 2.73 -3.77
CA THR A 165 -18.43 3.46 -2.58
C THR A 165 -19.74 4.20 -2.83
N PRO A 166 -20.67 4.19 -1.86
CA PRO A 166 -21.85 5.06 -1.93
C PRO A 166 -21.54 6.55 -1.70
N GLY A 167 -20.34 6.86 -1.22
CA GLY A 167 -19.90 8.21 -0.89
C GLY A 167 -18.81 8.74 -1.82
N ALA A 168 -17.83 9.42 -1.26
CA ALA A 168 -16.77 10.08 -2.02
C ALA A 168 -15.62 9.14 -2.38
N ALA A 169 -15.10 9.27 -3.59
CA ALA A 169 -13.85 8.64 -4.04
C ALA A 169 -12.80 9.69 -4.36
N LYS A 170 -11.62 9.55 -3.76
CA LYS A 170 -10.45 10.37 -4.09
C LYS A 170 -9.33 9.51 -4.66
N LEU A 171 -8.89 9.87 -5.87
CA LEU A 171 -7.77 9.23 -6.55
C LEU A 171 -6.70 10.28 -6.87
N ASP A 172 -5.51 10.12 -6.32
CA ASP A 172 -4.35 10.96 -6.63
C ASP A 172 -3.23 10.10 -7.21
N VAL A 173 -2.83 10.37 -8.46
CA VAL A 173 -1.78 9.64 -9.16
C VAL A 173 -0.75 10.63 -9.69
N SER A 174 0.48 10.53 -9.19
CA SER A 174 1.53 11.48 -9.55
C SER A 174 2.90 10.81 -9.69
N SER A 175 3.89 11.58 -10.14
CA SER A 175 5.30 11.18 -10.12
C SER A 175 5.55 9.78 -10.70
N TYR A 176 5.08 9.53 -11.92
CA TYR A 176 5.14 8.23 -12.62
C TYR A 176 4.35 7.10 -11.93
N GLY A 177 3.47 7.42 -10.99
CA GLY A 177 2.56 6.47 -10.37
C GLY A 177 1.57 5.88 -11.39
N LYS A 178 1.08 4.67 -11.11
CA LYS A 178 0.12 3.97 -11.98
C LYS A 178 -1.08 3.46 -11.18
N PHE A 179 -2.26 3.76 -11.67
CA PHE A 179 -3.51 3.19 -11.14
C PHE A 179 -4.24 2.42 -12.23
N ALA A 180 -4.76 1.25 -11.89
CA ALA A 180 -5.63 0.44 -12.74
C ALA A 180 -6.79 -0.14 -11.92
N GLY A 181 -8.00 -0.06 -12.44
CA GLY A 181 -9.21 -0.58 -11.76
C GLY A 181 -10.44 0.16 -12.24
N SER A 182 -11.52 0.11 -11.46
CA SER A 182 -12.75 0.85 -11.71
C SER A 182 -13.08 1.79 -10.55
N VAL A 183 -13.81 2.87 -10.82
CA VAL A 183 -14.25 3.83 -9.79
C VAL A 183 -15.76 4.02 -9.92
N ARG A 184 -16.50 3.53 -8.93
CA ARG A 184 -17.93 3.80 -8.79
C ARG A 184 -18.16 4.51 -7.46
N CYS A 185 -18.73 5.71 -7.50
CA CYS A 185 -18.89 6.56 -6.32
C CYS A 185 -20.15 7.46 -6.44
N SER A 186 -20.46 8.20 -5.38
CA SER A 186 -21.38 9.35 -5.47
C SER A 186 -20.63 10.55 -6.07
N ASP A 187 -19.52 10.92 -5.44
CA ASP A 187 -18.73 12.08 -5.81
C ASP A 187 -17.26 11.69 -6.02
N GLY A 188 -16.74 11.96 -7.20
CA GLY A 188 -15.39 11.59 -7.60
C GLY A 188 -14.45 12.80 -7.67
N GLU A 189 -13.29 12.74 -7.03
CA GLU A 189 -12.17 13.66 -7.25
C GLU A 189 -10.95 12.87 -7.73
N LEU A 190 -10.61 13.02 -9.01
CA LEU A 190 -9.48 12.34 -9.64
C LEU A 190 -8.43 13.36 -10.07
N ARG A 191 -7.22 13.23 -9.54
CA ARG A 191 -6.05 14.04 -9.90
C ARG A 191 -4.96 13.17 -10.47
N ILE A 192 -4.56 13.43 -11.71
CA ILE A 192 -3.49 12.70 -12.37
C ILE A 192 -2.46 13.74 -12.86
N SER A 193 -1.23 13.65 -12.38
CA SER A 193 -0.21 14.67 -12.65
C SER A 193 1.20 14.09 -12.77
N SER A 194 2.16 14.90 -13.16
CA SER A 194 3.59 14.57 -13.12
C SER A 194 3.92 13.21 -13.72
N TYR A 195 3.52 12.99 -14.98
CA TYR A 195 3.69 11.73 -15.70
C TYR A 195 2.94 10.53 -15.08
N GLY A 196 2.01 10.77 -14.17
CA GLY A 196 1.14 9.72 -13.62
C GLY A 196 0.22 9.15 -14.70
N SER A 197 -0.25 7.93 -14.49
CA SER A 197 -1.18 7.26 -15.40
C SER A 197 -2.29 6.59 -14.63
N ALA A 198 -3.54 6.86 -14.99
CA ALA A 198 -4.70 6.15 -14.48
C ALA A 198 -5.50 5.54 -15.63
N GLN A 199 -5.84 4.26 -15.46
CA GLN A 199 -6.70 3.49 -16.36
C GLN A 199 -7.89 2.99 -15.57
N ALA A 200 -9.02 3.70 -15.67
CA ALA A 200 -10.19 3.40 -14.87
C ALA A 200 -11.48 3.90 -15.55
N PRO A 201 -12.44 3.03 -15.83
CA PRO A 201 -13.82 3.49 -16.03
C PRO A 201 -14.33 4.12 -14.74
N VAL A 202 -14.99 5.28 -14.85
CA VAL A 202 -15.49 6.06 -13.73
C VAL A 202 -16.99 6.28 -13.88
N GLU A 203 -17.72 5.98 -12.82
CA GLU A 203 -19.14 6.24 -12.69
C GLU A 203 -19.42 7.05 -11.41
N GLY A 204 -19.62 8.35 -11.58
CA GLY A 204 -20.04 9.27 -10.52
C GLY A 204 -21.55 9.49 -10.56
N ARG A 205 -22.27 9.14 -9.49
CA ARG A 205 -23.72 9.29 -9.47
C ARG A 205 -24.17 10.75 -9.41
N ASN A 206 -23.43 11.58 -8.67
CA ASN A 206 -23.70 13.02 -8.56
C ASN A 206 -22.65 13.79 -9.37
N SER A 207 -21.44 13.84 -8.89
CA SER A 207 -20.40 14.65 -9.47
C SER A 207 -19.08 13.88 -9.71
N CYS A 208 -18.36 14.30 -10.75
CA CYS A 208 -16.99 13.84 -10.97
C CYS A 208 -16.11 14.99 -11.44
N LYS A 209 -15.05 15.26 -10.70
CA LYS A 209 -14.00 16.19 -11.13
C LYS A 209 -12.74 15.42 -11.51
N LEU A 210 -12.34 15.53 -12.78
CA LEU A 210 -11.08 15.02 -13.30
C LEU A 210 -10.11 16.16 -13.59
N THR A 211 -8.95 16.12 -13.00
CA THR A 211 -7.84 17.04 -13.33
C THR A 211 -6.65 16.24 -13.84
N VAL A 212 -6.20 16.50 -15.07
CA VAL A 212 -5.05 15.82 -15.70
C VAL A 212 -4.05 16.86 -16.17
N GLY A 213 -2.84 16.82 -15.65
CA GLY A 213 -1.82 17.81 -15.96
C GLY A 213 -0.40 17.26 -15.97
N SER A 214 0.55 18.11 -16.36
CA SER A 214 1.98 17.78 -16.29
C SER A 214 2.34 16.46 -16.99
N TYR A 215 1.95 16.30 -18.25
CA TYR A 215 2.22 15.12 -19.09
C TYR A 215 1.62 13.81 -18.57
N ALA A 216 0.63 13.87 -17.70
CA ALA A 216 -0.08 12.71 -17.20
C ALA A 216 -1.09 12.16 -18.22
N LYS A 217 -1.57 10.94 -17.97
CA LYS A 217 -2.53 10.25 -18.83
C LYS A 217 -3.69 9.69 -18.01
N PHE A 218 -4.90 9.93 -18.52
CA PHE A 218 -6.10 9.24 -18.08
C PHE A 218 -6.73 8.50 -19.25
N SER A 219 -7.20 7.28 -19.02
CA SER A 219 -7.89 6.49 -20.03
C SER A 219 -9.07 5.72 -19.44
N ASN A 220 -10.03 5.41 -20.29
CA ASN A 220 -11.35 4.84 -20.06
C ASN A 220 -12.45 5.90 -19.81
N ASP A 221 -13.69 5.45 -19.98
CA ASP A 221 -14.85 6.33 -19.99
C ASP A 221 -15.19 6.89 -18.62
N ILE A 222 -15.73 8.09 -18.61
CA ILE A 222 -16.26 8.76 -17.42
C ILE A 222 -17.73 9.10 -17.66
N LYS A 223 -18.57 8.70 -16.72
CA LYS A 223 -19.96 9.08 -16.66
C LYS A 223 -20.29 9.71 -15.31
N ALA A 224 -20.92 10.88 -15.30
CA ALA A 224 -21.40 11.53 -14.06
C ALA A 224 -22.54 12.49 -14.40
N SER A 225 -23.42 12.78 -13.41
CA SER A 225 -24.48 13.79 -13.61
C SER A 225 -23.88 15.20 -13.72
N ASP A 226 -22.89 15.53 -12.92
CA ASP A 226 -22.09 16.76 -13.05
C ASP A 226 -20.62 16.38 -13.32
N LEU A 227 -20.13 16.67 -14.50
CA LEU A 227 -18.78 16.31 -14.91
C LEU A 227 -17.92 17.56 -15.21
N THR A 228 -16.89 17.74 -14.40
CA THR A 228 -15.86 18.76 -14.63
C THR A 228 -14.55 18.11 -15.06
N VAL A 229 -14.00 18.53 -16.20
CA VAL A 229 -12.72 18.03 -16.71
C VAL A 229 -11.75 19.18 -16.97
N GLU A 230 -10.61 19.12 -16.31
CA GLU A 230 -9.52 20.09 -16.48
C GLU A 230 -8.28 19.35 -17.05
N VAL A 231 -7.81 19.79 -18.22
CA VAL A 231 -6.65 19.19 -18.89
C VAL A 231 -5.63 20.28 -19.19
N SER A 232 -4.38 20.08 -18.79
CA SER A 232 -3.33 21.08 -18.97
C SER A 232 -1.94 20.47 -19.18
N SER A 233 -0.98 21.30 -19.57
CA SER A 233 0.46 21.00 -19.55
C SER A 233 0.86 19.70 -20.25
N GLY A 234 0.39 19.47 -21.48
CA GLY A 234 0.75 18.28 -22.28
C GLY A 234 0.12 16.98 -21.81
N ALA A 235 -0.90 17.06 -20.96
CA ALA A 235 -1.67 15.91 -20.52
C ALA A 235 -2.56 15.33 -21.63
N SER A 236 -2.95 14.08 -21.48
CA SER A 236 -3.86 13.42 -22.43
C SER A 236 -5.00 12.69 -21.71
N VAL A 237 -6.20 12.84 -22.25
CA VAL A 237 -7.41 12.13 -21.84
C VAL A 237 -7.93 11.35 -23.03
N GLY A 238 -7.84 10.02 -22.96
CA GLY A 238 -8.34 9.09 -23.97
C GLY A 238 -9.63 8.42 -23.48
N SER A 239 -10.74 9.18 -23.49
CA SER A 239 -11.98 8.79 -22.82
C SER A 239 -13.20 9.30 -23.58
N THR A 240 -14.31 8.55 -23.47
CA THR A 240 -15.64 9.10 -23.71
C THR A 240 -16.11 9.78 -22.43
N LEU A 241 -16.52 11.03 -22.53
CA LEU A 241 -17.01 11.84 -21.41
C LEU A 241 -18.52 11.99 -21.56
N THR A 242 -19.29 11.56 -20.56
CA THR A 242 -20.74 11.66 -20.58
C THR A 242 -21.23 12.36 -19.30
N ALA A 243 -21.96 13.45 -19.50
CA ALA A 243 -22.74 14.12 -18.46
C ALA A 243 -24.22 13.87 -18.72
N ASP A 244 -24.98 13.50 -17.69
CA ASP A 244 -26.43 13.23 -17.79
C ASP A 244 -27.24 14.48 -17.44
#